data_8a0b2d8a7152d0c9ed2fc5ca12eb0b68
#
_entry.id   8a0b2d8a7152d0c9ed2fc5ca12eb0b68
#
_cell.length_a   1.000
_cell.length_b   1.000
_cell.length_c   1.000
_cell.angle_alpha   90.00
_cell.angle_beta   90.00
_cell.angle_gamma   90.00
#
_symmetry.space_group_name_H-M   'P 1'
#
loop_
_entity.id
_entity.type
_entity.pdbx_description
1 polymer ?
#
loop_
_entity_poly.entity_id
_entity_poly.type
_entity_poly.pdbx_seq_one_letter_code
_entity_poly.pdbx_strand_id
1 'polypeptide(L)'
;NHESEFRENNYLTSKIINTAFQIYKKRENKLIIGSLEYVRDWSFAGDIMDAATILTFSDAKGPYVLSSGVGKSIKDLVQIVFSYFDLDWERYVVVDNSLLRSGDPKIKISDPSKIFNEFGWKTKLSFEDLIERCIENKLSVSF
;
A
#
# COMPACT_ATOMS: atom_id res chain seq x y z
N ASN A 1 -4.38 -8.29 0.71
CA ASN A 1 -3.41 -7.28 0.29
C ASN A 1 -2.55 -6.86 1.47
N HIS A 2 -1.25 -6.99 1.34
CA HIS A 2 -0.31 -6.52 2.35
C HIS A 2 0.93 -5.96 1.66
N GLU A 3 1.60 -5.02 2.30
CA GLU A 3 2.79 -4.33 1.83
C GLU A 3 3.90 -4.39 2.86
N SER A 4 5.11 -4.22 2.39
CA SER A 4 6.27 -4.03 3.23
C SER A 4 7.37 -3.28 2.47
N GLU A 5 8.37 -2.86 3.18
CA GLU A 5 9.59 -2.27 2.65
C GLU A 5 10.37 -3.19 1.69
N PHE A 6 10.08 -4.49 1.71
CA PHE A 6 10.72 -5.49 0.83
C PHE A 6 9.93 -5.78 -0.46
N ARG A 7 8.85 -5.01 -0.73
CA ARG A 7 8.04 -5.20 -1.93
C ARG A 7 8.86 -4.95 -3.20
N GLU A 8 8.78 -5.88 -4.15
CA GLU A 8 9.45 -5.76 -5.45
C GLU A 8 8.98 -4.56 -6.27
N ASN A 9 9.85 -4.07 -7.15
CA ASN A 9 9.67 -2.82 -7.90
C ASN A 9 8.53 -2.85 -8.94
N ASN A 10 8.04 -4.01 -9.34
CA ASN A 10 6.94 -4.19 -10.28
C ASN A 10 5.54 -3.98 -9.67
N TYR A 11 5.45 -3.88 -8.35
CA TYR A 11 4.20 -3.60 -7.67
C TYR A 11 3.92 -2.09 -7.57
N LEU A 12 2.63 -1.74 -7.50
CA LEU A 12 2.17 -0.36 -7.59
C LEU A 12 2.83 0.56 -6.55
N THR A 13 2.86 0.16 -5.28
CA THR A 13 3.44 0.94 -4.19
C THR A 13 4.91 1.23 -4.46
N SER A 14 5.69 0.20 -4.74
CA SER A 14 7.13 0.34 -5.04
C SER A 14 7.36 1.12 -6.33
N LYS A 15 6.53 0.93 -7.36
CA LYS A 15 6.60 1.70 -8.60
C LYS A 15 6.44 3.20 -8.33
N ILE A 16 5.42 3.58 -7.54
CA ILE A 16 5.15 5.00 -7.22
C ILE A 16 6.31 5.59 -6.43
N ILE A 17 6.79 4.89 -5.39
CA ILE A 17 7.93 5.35 -4.56
C ILE A 17 9.18 5.52 -5.41
N ASN A 18 9.53 4.52 -6.22
CA ASN A 18 10.72 4.56 -7.07
C ASN A 18 10.65 5.70 -8.07
N THR A 19 9.51 5.84 -8.76
CA THR A 19 9.36 6.90 -9.76
C THR A 19 9.42 8.28 -9.13
N ALA A 20 8.76 8.51 -7.99
CA ALA A 20 8.84 9.78 -7.28
C ALA A 20 10.29 10.09 -6.86
N PHE A 21 11.02 9.10 -6.35
CA PHE A 21 12.45 9.26 -6.02
C PHE A 21 13.30 9.59 -7.25
N GLN A 22 13.06 8.95 -8.40
CA GLN A 22 13.78 9.28 -9.64
C GLN A 22 13.43 10.68 -10.16
N ILE A 23 12.17 11.11 -10.02
CA ILE A 23 11.76 12.49 -10.34
C ILE A 23 12.49 13.48 -9.43
N TYR A 24 12.54 13.22 -8.13
CA TYR A 24 13.30 14.02 -7.17
C TYR A 24 14.79 14.14 -7.56
N LYS A 25 15.40 13.04 -8.03
CA LYS A 25 16.77 12.99 -8.56
C LYS A 25 16.91 13.55 -9.98
N LYS A 26 15.85 14.09 -10.60
CA LYS A 26 15.80 14.60 -11.98
C LYS A 26 16.19 13.57 -13.06
N ARG A 27 15.95 12.29 -12.80
CA ARG A 27 16.24 11.18 -13.73
C ARG A 27 15.01 10.71 -14.48
N GLU A 28 13.83 11.03 -13.97
CA GLU A 28 12.52 10.74 -14.56
C GLU A 28 11.69 12.02 -14.61
N ASN A 29 10.68 12.04 -15.49
CA ASN A 29 9.83 13.21 -15.67
C ASN A 29 8.35 12.95 -15.40
N LYS A 30 7.91 11.68 -15.37
CA LYS A 30 6.50 11.32 -15.24
C LYS A 30 6.31 9.98 -14.53
N LEU A 31 5.21 9.89 -13.76
CA LEU A 31 4.64 8.65 -13.26
C LEU A 31 3.39 8.33 -14.08
N ILE A 32 3.38 7.20 -14.78
CA ILE A 32 2.20 6.74 -15.55
C ILE A 32 1.50 5.63 -14.78
N ILE A 33 0.21 5.84 -14.48
CA ILE A 33 -0.65 4.91 -13.72
C ILE A 33 -2.03 4.79 -14.37
N GLY A 34 -2.72 3.67 -14.14
CA GLY A 34 -4.03 3.40 -14.74
C GLY A 34 -5.18 4.23 -14.17
N SER A 35 -5.15 4.53 -12.88
CA SER A 35 -6.19 5.32 -12.20
C SER A 35 -5.66 5.87 -10.87
N LEU A 36 -6.22 6.99 -10.44
CA LEU A 36 -6.05 7.56 -9.10
C LEU A 36 -7.19 7.18 -8.15
N GLU A 37 -8.32 6.75 -8.68
CA GLU A 37 -9.58 6.58 -7.93
C GLU A 37 -9.78 5.17 -7.36
N TYR A 38 -8.97 4.20 -7.75
CA TYR A 38 -9.12 2.85 -7.24
C TYR A 38 -8.74 2.81 -5.76
N VAL A 39 -9.64 2.22 -4.97
CA VAL A 39 -9.49 2.09 -3.51
C VAL A 39 -9.08 0.67 -3.16
N ARG A 40 -8.08 0.55 -2.31
CA ARG A 40 -7.55 -0.71 -1.80
C ARG A 40 -7.40 -0.63 -0.29
N ASP A 41 -7.39 -1.78 0.33
CA ASP A 41 -7.03 -1.96 1.72
C ASP A 41 -5.56 -2.40 1.76
N TRP A 42 -4.69 -1.55 2.28
CA TRP A 42 -3.27 -1.84 2.46
C TRP A 42 -2.98 -2.10 3.93
N SER A 43 -2.35 -3.24 4.22
CA SER A 43 -1.93 -3.62 5.56
C SER A 43 -0.43 -3.90 5.58
N PHE A 44 0.20 -3.69 6.72
CA PHE A 44 1.61 -4.05 6.90
C PHE A 44 1.77 -5.58 6.99
N ALA A 45 2.74 -6.13 6.26
CA ALA A 45 2.98 -7.57 6.25
C ALA A 45 3.31 -8.13 7.64
N GLY A 46 4.02 -7.37 8.48
CA GLY A 46 4.31 -7.75 9.86
C GLY A 46 3.05 -7.93 10.70
N ASP A 47 2.09 -7.02 10.59
CA ASP A 47 0.81 -7.15 11.28
C ASP A 47 0.03 -8.40 10.84
N ILE A 48 0.06 -8.70 9.54
CA ILE A 48 -0.57 -9.92 9.00
C ILE A 48 0.10 -11.19 9.56
N MET A 49 1.43 -11.19 9.71
CA MET A 49 2.16 -12.31 10.31
C MET A 49 1.88 -12.46 11.81
N ASP A 50 1.71 -11.35 12.53
CA ASP A 50 1.25 -11.37 13.94
C ASP A 50 -0.13 -12.07 14.05
N ALA A 51 -1.08 -11.69 13.16
CA ALA A 51 -2.39 -12.34 13.11
C ALA A 51 -2.29 -13.83 12.80
N ALA A 52 -1.48 -14.20 11.81
CA ALA A 52 -1.27 -15.61 11.45
C ALA A 52 -0.70 -16.41 12.62
N THR A 53 0.21 -15.80 13.40
CA THR A 53 0.77 -16.41 14.60
C THR A 53 -0.31 -16.64 15.68
N ILE A 54 -1.14 -15.62 15.95
CA ILE A 54 -2.27 -15.75 16.89
C ILE A 54 -3.18 -16.90 16.48
N LEU A 55 -3.58 -16.96 15.21
CA LEU A 55 -4.48 -18.01 14.72
C LEU A 55 -3.85 -19.40 14.79
N THR A 56 -2.55 -19.53 14.54
CA THR A 56 -1.83 -20.81 14.57
C THR A 56 -1.76 -21.40 15.98
N PHE A 57 -1.61 -20.57 17.00
CA PHE A 57 -1.46 -21.00 18.40
C PHE A 57 -2.74 -20.87 19.24
N SER A 58 -3.88 -20.67 18.60
CA SER A 58 -5.19 -20.59 19.24
C SER A 58 -6.14 -21.71 18.78
N ASP A 59 -7.32 -21.78 19.37
CA ASP A 59 -8.41 -22.67 18.95
C ASP A 59 -9.23 -22.10 17.78
N ALA A 60 -8.62 -21.29 16.92
CA ALA A 60 -9.24 -20.62 15.78
C ALA A 60 -9.90 -21.63 14.83
N LYS A 61 -11.15 -21.36 14.45
CA LYS A 61 -11.93 -22.23 13.56
C LYS A 61 -12.42 -21.50 12.32
N GLY A 62 -12.09 -22.06 11.16
CA GLY A 62 -12.54 -21.55 9.86
C GLY A 62 -11.69 -20.44 9.29
N PRO A 63 -12.14 -19.83 8.19
CA PRO A 63 -11.38 -18.77 7.52
C PRO A 63 -11.49 -17.44 8.28
N TYR A 64 -10.39 -16.68 8.28
CA TYR A 64 -10.31 -15.31 8.78
C TYR A 64 -9.79 -14.38 7.70
N VAL A 65 -10.34 -13.17 7.64
CA VAL A 65 -9.82 -12.10 6.80
C VAL A 65 -8.84 -11.26 7.63
N LEU A 66 -7.61 -11.15 7.14
CA LEU A 66 -6.55 -10.39 7.78
C LEU A 66 -6.31 -9.11 6.95
N SER A 67 -6.79 -7.98 7.46
CA SER A 67 -6.74 -6.71 6.76
C SER A 67 -6.90 -5.53 7.72
N SER A 68 -6.70 -4.31 7.23
CA SER A 68 -6.94 -3.11 8.04
C SER A 68 -8.43 -2.77 8.16
N GLY A 69 -9.25 -3.16 7.19
CA GLY A 69 -10.63 -2.72 7.06
C GLY A 69 -10.76 -1.27 6.56
N VAL A 70 -9.65 -0.60 6.24
CA VAL A 70 -9.62 0.80 5.83
C VAL A 70 -9.23 0.93 4.37
N GLY A 71 -10.11 1.53 3.58
CA GLY A 71 -9.86 1.81 2.17
C GLY A 71 -9.07 3.11 2.00
N LYS A 72 -8.03 3.07 1.17
CA LYS A 72 -7.28 4.25 0.70
C LYS A 72 -7.22 4.24 -0.82
N SER A 73 -7.31 5.41 -1.43
CA SER A 73 -7.22 5.53 -2.88
C SER A 73 -5.76 5.49 -3.36
N ILE A 74 -5.57 5.20 -4.65
CA ILE A 74 -4.25 5.35 -5.27
C ILE A 74 -3.82 6.83 -5.24
N LYS A 75 -4.78 7.76 -5.27
CA LYS A 75 -4.51 9.19 -5.10
C LYS A 75 -3.89 9.49 -3.73
N ASP A 76 -4.44 8.93 -2.64
CA ASP A 76 -3.89 9.10 -1.29
C ASP A 76 -2.43 8.60 -1.22
N LEU A 77 -2.16 7.43 -1.82
CA LEU A 77 -0.81 6.87 -1.92
C LEU A 77 0.15 7.82 -2.66
N VAL A 78 -0.28 8.32 -3.82
CA VAL A 78 0.52 9.26 -4.62
C VAL A 78 0.79 10.54 -3.85
N GLN A 79 -0.22 11.11 -3.19
CA GLN A 79 -0.09 12.34 -2.42
C GLN A 79 0.93 12.19 -1.28
N ILE A 80 0.87 11.11 -0.51
CA ILE A 80 1.82 10.84 0.58
C ILE A 80 3.24 10.74 0.01
N VAL A 81 3.45 9.92 -1.03
CA VAL A 81 4.78 9.69 -1.59
C VAL A 81 5.37 10.96 -2.19
N PHE A 82 4.60 11.71 -2.96
CA PHE A 82 5.10 12.94 -3.60
C PHE A 82 5.35 14.05 -2.58
N SER A 83 4.48 14.19 -1.57
CA SER A 83 4.69 15.14 -0.47
C SER A 83 5.97 14.86 0.32
N TYR A 84 6.34 13.58 0.52
CA TYR A 84 7.59 13.21 1.19
C TYR A 84 8.83 13.78 0.49
N PHE A 85 8.79 13.90 -0.84
CA PHE A 85 9.88 14.46 -1.65
C PHE A 85 9.70 15.95 -1.99
N ASP A 86 8.73 16.63 -1.40
CA ASP A 86 8.38 18.04 -1.71
C ASP A 86 8.07 18.23 -3.22
N LEU A 87 7.37 17.29 -3.81
CA LEU A 87 6.97 17.29 -5.22
C LEU A 87 5.46 17.54 -5.37
N ASP A 88 5.11 18.42 -6.30
CA ASP A 88 3.73 18.60 -6.74
C ASP A 88 3.32 17.44 -7.67
N TRP A 89 2.56 16.48 -7.16
CA TRP A 89 2.17 15.28 -7.90
C TRP A 89 1.38 15.59 -9.18
N GLU A 90 0.60 16.66 -9.23
CA GLU A 90 -0.22 17.03 -10.41
C GLU A 90 0.64 17.34 -11.63
N ARG A 91 1.88 17.75 -11.43
CA ARG A 91 2.83 18.03 -12.51
C ARG A 91 3.44 16.79 -13.14
N TYR A 92 3.47 15.69 -12.41
CA TYR A 92 4.25 14.50 -12.79
C TYR A 92 3.39 13.26 -13.04
N VAL A 93 2.17 13.20 -12.51
CA VAL A 93 1.32 12.01 -12.65
C VAL A 93 0.45 12.11 -13.89
N VAL A 94 0.53 11.08 -14.72
CA VAL A 94 -0.29 10.92 -15.92
C VAL A 94 -1.16 9.68 -15.75
N VAL A 95 -2.47 9.85 -15.94
CA VAL A 95 -3.43 8.73 -15.92
C VAL A 95 -3.58 8.18 -17.33
N ASP A 96 -3.32 6.89 -17.49
CA ASP A 96 -3.51 6.14 -18.73
C ASP A 96 -4.46 4.98 -18.50
N ASN A 97 -5.71 5.14 -18.90
CA ASN A 97 -6.76 4.15 -18.70
C ASN A 97 -6.52 2.83 -19.46
N SER A 98 -5.63 2.81 -20.44
CA SER A 98 -5.26 1.57 -21.14
C SER A 98 -4.54 0.56 -20.23
N LEU A 99 -3.99 1.02 -19.09
CA LEU A 99 -3.35 0.19 -18.08
C LEU A 99 -4.34 -0.46 -17.11
N LEU A 100 -5.62 -0.16 -17.20
CA LEU A 100 -6.64 -0.76 -16.35
C LEU A 100 -6.88 -2.21 -16.74
N ARG A 101 -6.98 -3.07 -15.71
CA ARG A 101 -7.33 -4.47 -15.91
C ARG A 101 -8.85 -4.62 -16.05
N SER A 102 -9.29 -5.33 -17.08
CA SER A 102 -10.72 -5.63 -17.23
C SER A 102 -11.22 -6.42 -16.01
N GLY A 103 -12.36 -6.02 -15.47
CA GLY A 103 -12.99 -6.69 -14.32
C GLY A 103 -12.39 -6.39 -12.95
N ASP A 104 -11.36 -5.53 -12.84
CA ASP A 104 -10.84 -5.15 -11.52
C ASP A 104 -11.80 -4.14 -10.85
N PRO A 105 -12.37 -4.45 -9.66
CA PRO A 105 -13.33 -3.57 -9.02
C PRO A 105 -12.65 -2.28 -8.56
N LYS A 106 -13.35 -1.15 -8.70
CA LYS A 106 -12.84 0.17 -8.27
C LYS A 106 -12.54 0.20 -6.78
N ILE A 107 -13.38 -0.43 -5.96
CA ILE A 107 -13.25 -0.47 -4.50
C ILE A 107 -13.05 -1.92 -4.06
N LYS A 108 -11.99 -2.16 -3.30
CA LYS A 108 -11.67 -3.46 -2.72
C LYS A 108 -11.19 -3.26 -1.29
N ILE A 109 -12.13 -3.37 -0.35
CA ILE A 109 -11.92 -3.25 1.09
C ILE A 109 -12.38 -4.56 1.72
N SER A 110 -11.64 -5.06 2.67
CA SER A 110 -11.94 -6.31 3.35
C SER A 110 -12.54 -6.03 4.74
N ASP A 111 -13.27 -7.01 5.29
CA ASP A 111 -13.85 -6.93 6.63
C ASP A 111 -13.08 -7.85 7.60
N PRO A 112 -12.28 -7.30 8.52
CA PRO A 112 -11.53 -8.06 9.53
C PRO A 112 -12.34 -8.27 10.84
N SER A 113 -13.62 -7.96 10.88
CA SER A 113 -14.42 -7.95 12.13
C SER A 113 -14.40 -9.27 12.88
N LYS A 114 -14.35 -10.42 12.18
CA LYS A 114 -14.31 -11.74 12.82
C LYS A 114 -13.05 -11.92 13.68
N ILE A 115 -11.87 -11.63 13.15
CA ILE A 115 -10.63 -11.79 13.93
C ILE A 115 -10.57 -10.76 15.07
N PHE A 116 -11.06 -9.55 14.85
CA PHE A 116 -11.16 -8.55 15.90
C PHE A 116 -12.07 -9.00 17.05
N ASN A 117 -13.25 -9.51 16.74
CA ASN A 117 -14.23 -9.93 17.76
C ASN A 117 -13.77 -11.15 18.55
N GLU A 118 -13.10 -12.11 17.90
CA GLU A 118 -12.68 -13.36 18.53
C GLU A 118 -11.33 -13.26 19.25
N PHE A 119 -10.38 -12.45 18.73
CA PHE A 119 -9.00 -12.39 19.23
C PHE A 119 -8.52 -10.97 19.57
N GLY A 120 -9.35 -9.94 19.39
CA GLY A 120 -8.95 -8.54 19.64
C GLY A 120 -7.88 -8.01 18.67
N TRP A 121 -7.57 -8.76 17.61
CA TRP A 121 -6.53 -8.35 16.68
C TRP A 121 -7.00 -7.26 15.72
N LYS A 122 -6.12 -6.27 15.51
CA LYS A 122 -6.23 -5.24 14.48
C LYS A 122 -4.84 -4.84 14.00
N THR A 123 -4.73 -4.24 12.84
CA THR A 123 -3.47 -3.67 12.36
C THR A 123 -2.96 -2.60 13.32
N LYS A 124 -1.64 -2.56 13.52
CA LYS A 124 -0.95 -1.62 14.41
C LYS A 124 -0.43 -0.41 13.63
N LEU A 125 0.05 -0.66 12.42
CA LEU A 125 0.64 0.38 11.57
C LEU A 125 -0.45 1.08 10.76
N SER A 126 -0.45 2.41 10.76
CA SER A 126 -1.33 3.19 9.88
C SER A 126 -0.90 3.07 8.42
N PHE A 127 -1.77 3.47 7.50
CA PHE A 127 -1.41 3.49 6.08
C PHE A 127 -0.27 4.49 5.81
N GLU A 128 -0.34 5.64 6.43
CA GLU A 128 0.63 6.71 6.33
C GLU A 128 2.02 6.24 6.80
N ASP A 129 2.10 5.66 8.01
CA ASP A 129 3.35 5.12 8.57
C ASP A 129 3.91 3.96 7.73
N LEU A 130 3.04 3.11 7.18
CA LEU A 130 3.45 2.03 6.28
C LEU A 130 4.14 2.57 5.02
N ILE A 131 3.56 3.60 4.41
CA ILE A 131 4.14 4.17 3.19
C ILE A 131 5.45 4.90 3.50
N GLU A 132 5.51 5.64 4.59
CA GLU A 132 6.74 6.31 5.05
C GLU A 132 7.86 5.29 5.29
N ARG A 133 7.59 4.20 6.00
CA ARG A 133 8.52 3.08 6.20
C ARG A 133 9.03 2.50 4.88
N CYS A 134 8.15 2.33 3.89
CA CYS A 134 8.54 1.84 2.57
C CYS A 134 9.49 2.83 1.84
N ILE A 135 9.24 4.14 1.99
CA ILE A 135 10.08 5.18 1.40
C ILE A 135 11.47 5.20 2.07
N GLU A 136 11.51 5.22 3.40
CA GLU A 136 12.76 5.26 4.18
C GLU A 136 13.68 4.08 3.87
N ASN A 137 13.12 2.86 3.83
CA ASN A 137 13.89 1.68 3.44
C ASN A 137 14.47 1.83 2.03
N LYS A 138 13.67 2.34 1.09
CA LYS A 138 14.14 2.56 -0.28
C LYS A 138 15.30 3.55 -0.36
N LEU A 139 15.25 4.60 0.44
CA LEU A 139 16.34 5.58 0.50
C LEU A 139 17.59 4.96 1.11
N SER A 140 17.47 4.16 2.16
CA SER A 140 18.62 3.53 2.86
C SER A 140 19.39 2.55 1.98
N VAL A 141 18.73 1.87 1.04
CA VAL A 141 19.34 0.89 0.12
C VAL A 141 19.91 1.55 -1.16
N SER A 142 19.57 2.83 -1.39
CA SER A 142 19.96 3.55 -2.62
C SER A 142 21.22 4.41 -2.46
N PHE A 143 21.87 4.32 -1.30
CA PHE A 143 23.18 4.95 -1.00
C PHE A 143 24.28 3.85 -0.91
#